data_be477ecbb1df2e86487569c79c5e5280
#
_entry.id   be477ecbb1df2e86487569c79c5e5280
#
_cell.length_a   1.000
_cell.length_b   1.000
_cell.length_c   1.000
_cell.angle_alpha   90.00
_cell.angle_beta   90.00
_cell.angle_gamma   90.00
#
_symmetry.space_group_name_H-M   'P 1'
#
loop_
_entity.id
_entity.type
_entity.pdbx_description
1 polymer ?
#
loop_
_entity_poly.entity_id
_entity_poly.type
_entity_poly.pdbx_seq_one_letter_code
_entity_poly.pdbx_strand_id
1 'polypeptide(L)'
;MCIRDRMRTIQFREAICEAMSEEMRADESIYLMGEEVAEYNGAYKASKGMLDEFGEKRVIDTPIAELGFAGVAIGSTMTGNRPIVEYMTFNFSLVGIDQIINNAAKIRQMSGGQFKCPIVFRGPTASAGQLGATHSQAFENWFANTPGLKVIVPSNPYDAKGLLKSAIRDDDPVIFMESEQMYGDKGEIPEGEYTLPIGVADIKREGSDVTIVSFGKIIKEAYKAADKLKEENISCEIIDLRTVRPLDIDSVIKSVKKTNRLVILEEAWPFGNISTDISHKVQNELFDYLDAPVEKVNNADTPTPYSPVLLEEWLPNSEDVVKAVKKVLYL
;
A
#
# COMPACT_ATOMS: atom_id res chain seq x y z
N MET A 1 0.73 1.01 -35.24
CA MET A 1 1.02 1.38 -33.85
C MET A 1 -0.25 1.13 -33.06
N CYS A 2 -0.27 0.05 -32.30
CA CYS A 2 -1.44 -0.31 -31.51
C CYS A 2 -1.68 0.71 -30.40
N ILE A 3 -2.94 0.99 -30.11
CA ILE A 3 -3.37 1.92 -29.02
C ILE A 3 -2.77 1.50 -27.67
N ARG A 4 -2.40 0.23 -27.50
CA ARG A 4 -1.81 -0.33 -26.28
C ARG A 4 -0.41 0.22 -25.91
N ASP A 5 0.28 0.90 -26.81
CA ASP A 5 1.68 1.33 -26.62
C ASP A 5 1.80 2.82 -26.28
N ARG A 6 0.69 3.53 -26.13
CA ARG A 6 0.71 4.94 -25.73
C ARG A 6 0.74 5.06 -24.22
N MET A 7 1.76 5.75 -23.72
CA MET A 7 1.89 6.12 -22.32
C MET A 7 1.45 7.56 -22.13
N ARG A 8 0.85 7.85 -20.98
CA ARG A 8 0.50 9.20 -20.53
C ARG A 8 0.90 9.40 -19.08
N THR A 9 1.21 10.63 -18.71
CA THR A 9 1.61 11.00 -17.36
C THR A 9 0.39 11.52 -16.60
N ILE A 10 0.11 10.93 -15.43
CA ILE A 10 -0.95 11.38 -14.51
C ILE A 10 -0.45 11.46 -13.08
N GLN A 11 -1.21 12.12 -12.21
CA GLN A 11 -0.95 12.13 -10.78
C GLN A 11 -1.46 10.84 -10.13
N PHE A 12 -0.88 10.48 -8.97
CA PHE A 12 -1.31 9.33 -8.18
C PHE A 12 -2.80 9.40 -7.82
N ARG A 13 -3.30 10.58 -7.34
CA ARG A 13 -4.73 10.77 -7.06
C ARG A 13 -5.62 10.61 -8.28
N GLU A 14 -5.14 11.01 -9.46
CA GLU A 14 -5.88 10.83 -10.71
C GLU A 14 -5.94 9.35 -11.10
N ALA A 15 -4.86 8.59 -10.86
CA ALA A 15 -4.84 7.15 -11.07
C ALA A 15 -5.87 6.41 -10.19
N ILE A 16 -6.00 6.82 -8.92
CA ILE A 16 -7.02 6.31 -8.00
C ILE A 16 -8.43 6.67 -8.49
N CYS A 17 -8.68 7.94 -8.83
CA CYS A 17 -9.96 8.41 -9.33
C CYS A 17 -10.40 7.66 -10.60
N GLU A 18 -9.48 7.50 -11.55
CA GLU A 18 -9.76 6.77 -12.80
C GLU A 18 -10.04 5.29 -12.55
N ALA A 19 -9.27 4.62 -11.67
CA ALA A 19 -9.51 3.23 -11.34
C ALA A 19 -10.94 3.02 -10.81
N MET A 20 -11.37 3.84 -9.85
CA MET A 20 -12.73 3.78 -9.29
C MET A 20 -13.78 4.10 -10.35
N SER A 21 -13.59 5.17 -11.11
CA SER A 21 -14.57 5.61 -12.13
C SER A 21 -14.72 4.58 -13.25
N GLU A 22 -13.63 3.98 -13.73
CA GLU A 22 -13.68 2.94 -14.77
C GLU A 22 -14.46 1.71 -14.29
N GLU A 23 -14.23 1.25 -13.06
CA GLU A 23 -14.95 0.11 -12.49
C GLU A 23 -16.42 0.44 -12.22
N MET A 24 -16.73 1.64 -11.73
CA MET A 24 -18.11 2.09 -11.52
C MET A 24 -18.91 2.25 -12.82
N ARG A 25 -18.25 2.57 -13.96
CA ARG A 25 -18.90 2.56 -15.28
C ARG A 25 -19.21 1.15 -15.75
N ALA A 26 -18.35 0.19 -15.41
CA ALA A 26 -18.46 -1.20 -15.85
C ALA A 26 -19.48 -2.02 -15.03
N ASP A 27 -19.68 -1.64 -13.75
CA ASP A 27 -20.55 -2.39 -12.82
C ASP A 27 -21.36 -1.42 -11.94
N GLU A 28 -22.68 -1.48 -12.07
CA GLU A 28 -23.62 -0.63 -11.33
C GLU A 28 -23.69 -0.97 -9.82
N SER A 29 -23.22 -2.14 -9.41
CA SER A 29 -23.18 -2.53 -8.00
C SER A 29 -22.06 -1.86 -7.22
N ILE A 30 -21.07 -1.26 -7.90
CA ILE A 30 -19.94 -0.56 -7.27
C ILE A 30 -20.38 0.85 -6.88
N TYR A 31 -20.10 1.25 -5.65
CA TYR A 31 -20.32 2.60 -5.16
C TYR A 31 -19.19 3.04 -4.22
N LEU A 32 -18.97 4.35 -4.14
CA LEU A 32 -18.01 4.99 -3.23
C LEU A 32 -18.76 5.60 -2.05
N MET A 33 -18.29 5.38 -0.84
CA MET A 33 -18.75 6.09 0.35
C MET A 33 -17.59 6.44 1.29
N GLY A 34 -17.76 7.52 2.02
CA GLY A 34 -16.77 8.00 2.99
C GLY A 34 -17.03 9.43 3.38
N GLU A 35 -16.12 10.00 4.13
CA GLU A 35 -16.17 11.37 4.60
C GLU A 35 -15.76 12.34 3.49
N GLU A 36 -16.64 13.29 3.13
CA GLU A 36 -16.37 14.35 2.14
C GLU A 36 -16.01 13.82 0.72
N VAL A 37 -16.35 12.58 0.38
CA VAL A 37 -16.00 11.97 -0.91
C VAL A 37 -16.84 12.50 -2.07
N ALA A 38 -18.05 13.00 -1.80
CA ALA A 38 -19.01 13.46 -2.79
C ALA A 38 -18.85 14.99 -3.04
N GLU A 39 -19.50 15.81 -2.25
CA GLU A 39 -19.57 17.27 -2.52
C GLU A 39 -18.22 17.97 -2.47
N TYR A 40 -17.34 17.56 -1.54
CA TYR A 40 -16.00 18.13 -1.44
C TYR A 40 -14.99 17.48 -2.42
N ASN A 41 -15.39 16.45 -3.16
CA ASN A 41 -14.53 15.68 -4.09
C ASN A 41 -13.35 14.97 -3.40
N GLY A 42 -13.55 14.55 -2.16
CA GLY A 42 -12.52 13.97 -1.31
C GLY A 42 -11.56 15.00 -0.70
N ALA A 43 -11.04 14.74 0.49
CA ALA A 43 -10.08 15.60 1.16
C ALA A 43 -8.84 15.85 0.29
N TYR A 44 -8.40 14.84 -0.45
CA TYR A 44 -7.22 14.88 -1.31
C TYR A 44 -7.54 14.89 -2.81
N LYS A 45 -8.83 15.07 -3.16
CA LYS A 45 -9.33 15.12 -4.54
C LYS A 45 -9.18 13.80 -5.31
N ALA A 46 -9.16 12.68 -4.60
CA ALA A 46 -9.12 11.34 -5.19
C ALA A 46 -10.47 10.86 -5.75
N SER A 47 -11.56 11.57 -5.45
CA SER A 47 -12.91 11.33 -5.99
C SER A 47 -13.45 12.49 -6.84
N LYS A 48 -12.55 13.35 -7.35
CA LYS A 48 -12.93 14.56 -8.08
C LYS A 48 -13.80 14.24 -9.31
N GLY A 49 -14.99 14.88 -9.37
CA GLY A 49 -15.95 14.76 -10.47
C GLY A 49 -16.81 13.49 -10.44
N MET A 50 -16.57 12.58 -9.48
CA MET A 50 -17.33 11.33 -9.43
C MET A 50 -18.80 11.55 -9.04
N LEU A 51 -19.11 12.51 -8.16
CA LEU A 51 -20.50 12.85 -7.83
C LEU A 51 -21.28 13.32 -9.05
N ASP A 52 -20.69 14.17 -9.88
CA ASP A 52 -21.33 14.70 -11.10
C ASP A 52 -21.60 13.58 -12.11
N GLU A 53 -20.72 12.56 -12.18
CA GLU A 53 -20.85 11.47 -13.13
C GLU A 53 -21.79 10.37 -12.65
N PHE A 54 -21.72 9.97 -11.38
CA PHE A 54 -22.44 8.78 -10.86
C PHE A 54 -23.64 9.10 -9.97
N GLY A 55 -23.76 10.35 -9.52
CA GLY A 55 -24.86 10.83 -8.66
C GLY A 55 -24.78 10.37 -7.20
N GLU A 56 -25.64 10.97 -6.38
CA GLU A 56 -25.67 10.81 -4.90
C GLU A 56 -25.97 9.38 -4.40
N LYS A 57 -26.53 8.52 -5.24
CA LYS A 57 -26.78 7.12 -4.88
C LYS A 57 -25.55 6.23 -4.95
N ARG A 58 -24.53 6.68 -5.67
CA ARG A 58 -23.31 5.91 -5.90
C ARG A 58 -22.03 6.59 -5.41
N VAL A 59 -22.09 7.90 -5.07
CA VAL A 59 -21.02 8.63 -4.40
C VAL A 59 -21.64 9.29 -3.18
N ILE A 60 -21.33 8.76 -2.00
CA ILE A 60 -22.12 8.99 -0.78
C ILE A 60 -21.24 9.61 0.29
N ASP A 61 -21.53 10.85 0.67
CA ASP A 61 -20.94 11.44 1.87
C ASP A 61 -21.53 10.79 3.14
N THR A 62 -20.67 10.44 4.07
CA THR A 62 -21.07 9.90 5.36
C THR A 62 -20.80 10.90 6.48
N PRO A 63 -21.53 10.83 7.60
CA PRO A 63 -21.06 11.48 8.82
C PRO A 63 -19.73 10.86 9.28
N ILE A 64 -18.99 11.58 10.13
CA ILE A 64 -17.77 11.08 10.79
C ILE A 64 -18.19 10.00 11.79
N ALA A 65 -18.30 8.77 11.32
CA ALA A 65 -18.79 7.61 12.08
C ALA A 65 -18.24 6.31 11.46
N GLU A 66 -16.93 6.12 11.52
CA GLU A 66 -16.18 5.07 10.82
C GLU A 66 -16.68 3.66 11.16
N LEU A 67 -17.05 3.42 12.40
CA LEU A 67 -17.69 2.16 12.82
C LEU A 67 -19.03 1.95 12.08
N GLY A 68 -19.83 3.01 11.96
CA GLY A 68 -21.16 2.98 11.35
C GLY A 68 -21.08 2.75 9.85
N PHE A 69 -20.37 3.58 9.12
CA PHE A 69 -20.33 3.47 7.67
C PHE A 69 -19.60 2.21 7.19
N ALA A 70 -18.54 1.77 7.89
CA ALA A 70 -17.89 0.50 7.58
C ALA A 70 -18.86 -0.68 7.76
N GLY A 71 -19.64 -0.69 8.83
CA GLY A 71 -20.64 -1.73 9.06
C GLY A 71 -21.75 -1.73 8.00
N VAL A 72 -22.25 -0.56 7.61
CA VAL A 72 -23.25 -0.43 6.52
C VAL A 72 -22.68 -0.94 5.19
N ALA A 73 -21.47 -0.55 4.85
CA ALA A 73 -20.81 -1.01 3.63
C ALA A 73 -20.64 -2.53 3.60
N ILE A 74 -20.18 -3.14 4.69
CA ILE A 74 -20.04 -4.60 4.80
C ILE A 74 -21.41 -5.27 4.65
N GLY A 75 -22.45 -4.77 5.34
CA GLY A 75 -23.81 -5.31 5.21
C GLY A 75 -24.34 -5.25 3.77
N SER A 76 -24.00 -4.21 3.02
CA SER A 76 -24.42 -4.05 1.62
C SER A 76 -23.80 -5.11 0.69
N THR A 77 -22.64 -5.67 1.04
CA THR A 77 -22.04 -6.76 0.24
C THR A 77 -22.91 -8.01 0.22
N MET A 78 -23.67 -8.25 1.30
CA MET A 78 -24.59 -9.39 1.39
C MET A 78 -25.80 -9.24 0.46
N THR A 79 -26.06 -8.05 -0.05
CA THR A 79 -27.14 -7.76 -1.00
C THR A 79 -26.63 -7.59 -2.44
N GLY A 80 -25.37 -7.91 -2.70
CA GLY A 80 -24.78 -7.92 -4.02
C GLY A 80 -24.04 -6.64 -4.41
N ASN A 81 -23.88 -5.69 -3.50
CA ASN A 81 -23.10 -4.47 -3.76
C ASN A 81 -21.60 -4.69 -3.55
N ARG A 82 -20.80 -3.83 -4.18
CA ARG A 82 -19.33 -3.80 -4.12
C ARG A 82 -18.86 -2.42 -3.66
N PRO A 83 -18.89 -2.14 -2.35
CA PRO A 83 -18.52 -0.83 -1.82
C PRO A 83 -17.00 -0.56 -1.89
N ILE A 84 -16.68 0.69 -2.19
CA ILE A 84 -15.38 1.29 -1.95
C ILE A 84 -15.58 2.24 -0.77
N VAL A 85 -14.89 1.99 0.33
CA VAL A 85 -14.97 2.81 1.55
C VAL A 85 -13.69 3.62 1.68
N GLU A 86 -13.82 4.95 1.64
CA GLU A 86 -12.70 5.86 1.90
C GLU A 86 -12.67 6.28 3.35
N TYR A 87 -11.56 6.02 4.02
CA TYR A 87 -11.20 6.72 5.26
C TYR A 87 -10.42 7.98 4.92
N MET A 88 -10.80 9.12 5.44
CA MET A 88 -10.10 10.40 5.21
C MET A 88 -8.61 10.28 5.56
N THR A 89 -8.30 9.56 6.62
CA THR A 89 -6.98 8.99 6.89
C THR A 89 -7.16 7.59 7.48
N PHE A 90 -6.32 6.66 7.06
CA PHE A 90 -6.40 5.26 7.52
C PHE A 90 -6.13 5.12 9.02
N ASN A 91 -5.60 6.16 9.66
CA ASN A 91 -5.49 6.25 11.12
C ASN A 91 -6.85 6.05 11.82
N PHE A 92 -7.94 6.56 11.24
CA PHE A 92 -9.28 6.43 11.81
C PHE A 92 -10.02 5.16 11.40
N SER A 93 -9.40 4.31 10.59
CA SER A 93 -9.87 2.94 10.46
C SER A 93 -9.84 2.19 11.80
N LEU A 94 -9.05 2.67 12.77
CA LEU A 94 -9.04 2.14 14.14
C LEU A 94 -10.39 2.30 14.85
N VAL A 95 -11.17 3.33 14.54
CA VAL A 95 -12.53 3.50 15.07
C VAL A 95 -13.47 2.45 14.52
N GLY A 96 -13.26 2.05 13.25
CA GLY A 96 -14.03 1.00 12.57
C GLY A 96 -13.37 -0.38 12.55
N ILE A 97 -12.28 -0.60 13.29
CA ILE A 97 -11.44 -1.80 13.19
C ILE A 97 -12.19 -3.10 13.46
N ASP A 98 -13.17 -3.09 14.35
CA ASP A 98 -14.01 -4.25 14.62
C ASP A 98 -14.76 -4.70 13.37
N GLN A 99 -15.29 -3.76 12.59
CA GLN A 99 -16.00 -4.06 11.36
C GLN A 99 -15.07 -4.70 10.32
N ILE A 100 -13.84 -4.23 10.23
CA ILE A 100 -12.87 -4.76 9.27
C ILE A 100 -12.41 -6.16 9.71
N ILE A 101 -11.97 -6.30 10.97
CA ILE A 101 -11.31 -7.53 11.46
C ILE A 101 -12.32 -8.61 11.81
N ASN A 102 -13.41 -8.28 12.50
CA ASN A 102 -14.36 -9.26 12.99
C ASN A 102 -15.49 -9.55 12.00
N ASN A 103 -15.87 -8.60 11.18
CA ASN A 103 -16.94 -8.78 10.21
C ASN A 103 -16.39 -9.02 8.79
N ALA A 104 -15.77 -8.04 8.13
CA ALA A 104 -15.33 -8.19 6.74
C ALA A 104 -14.40 -9.40 6.54
N ALA A 105 -13.34 -9.50 7.34
CA ALA A 105 -12.34 -10.57 7.20
C ALA A 105 -12.88 -11.98 7.45
N LYS A 106 -13.97 -12.14 8.18
CA LYS A 106 -14.43 -13.45 8.68
C LYS A 106 -15.79 -13.90 8.16
N ILE A 107 -16.58 -13.00 7.57
CA ILE A 107 -17.95 -13.33 7.17
C ILE A 107 -18.02 -14.50 6.20
N ARG A 108 -17.09 -14.60 5.26
CA ARG A 108 -17.04 -15.71 4.31
C ARG A 108 -16.86 -17.06 5.00
N GLN A 109 -15.96 -17.12 5.98
CA GLN A 109 -15.75 -18.34 6.78
C GLN A 109 -16.96 -18.61 7.68
N MET A 110 -17.46 -17.62 8.42
CA MET A 110 -18.58 -17.79 9.35
C MET A 110 -19.87 -18.20 8.65
N SER A 111 -20.07 -17.77 7.41
CA SER A 111 -21.25 -18.14 6.60
C SER A 111 -21.07 -19.47 5.86
N GLY A 112 -19.95 -20.17 6.03
CA GLY A 112 -19.65 -21.38 5.25
C GLY A 112 -19.52 -21.12 3.75
N GLY A 113 -19.08 -19.91 3.37
CA GLY A 113 -18.89 -19.50 1.97
C GLY A 113 -20.17 -18.95 1.29
N GLN A 114 -21.28 -18.84 2.02
CA GLN A 114 -22.52 -18.30 1.46
C GLN A 114 -22.44 -16.81 1.13
N PHE A 115 -21.72 -16.04 1.95
CA PHE A 115 -21.47 -14.63 1.72
C PHE A 115 -20.02 -14.38 1.32
N LYS A 116 -19.86 -13.61 0.26
CA LYS A 116 -18.61 -12.95 -0.10
C LYS A 116 -18.57 -11.57 0.58
N CYS A 117 -17.40 -10.94 0.61
CA CYS A 117 -17.27 -9.57 1.10
C CYS A 117 -16.41 -8.75 0.12
N PRO A 118 -16.93 -8.47 -1.07
CA PRO A 118 -16.23 -7.71 -2.11
C PRO A 118 -16.18 -6.22 -1.76
N ILE A 119 -15.33 -5.86 -0.81
CA ILE A 119 -15.18 -4.49 -0.30
C ILE A 119 -13.74 -4.03 -0.38
N VAL A 120 -13.52 -2.78 -0.75
CA VAL A 120 -12.24 -2.11 -0.66
C VAL A 120 -12.31 -1.05 0.42
N PHE A 121 -11.45 -1.15 1.42
CA PHE A 121 -11.18 -0.07 2.37
C PHE A 121 -9.91 0.65 1.92
N ARG A 122 -9.99 1.94 1.63
CA ARG A 122 -8.87 2.74 1.14
C ARG A 122 -8.68 4.05 1.89
N GLY A 123 -7.51 4.57 1.83
CA GLY A 123 -7.15 5.86 2.40
C GLY A 123 -5.64 6.01 2.64
N PRO A 124 -5.17 7.22 2.95
CA PRO A 124 -3.75 7.45 3.21
C PRO A 124 -3.33 6.92 4.57
N THR A 125 -2.14 6.33 4.59
CA THR A 125 -1.46 5.76 5.76
C THR A 125 -0.08 6.40 5.95
N ALA A 126 0.58 6.07 7.04
CA ALA A 126 1.92 6.49 7.41
C ALA A 126 2.05 8.01 7.62
N SER A 127 3.25 8.56 7.63
CA SER A 127 3.43 9.99 7.90
C SER A 127 2.95 10.85 6.72
N ALA A 128 2.17 11.86 7.06
CA ALA A 128 1.63 12.83 6.10
C ALA A 128 2.31 14.22 6.20
N GLY A 129 3.41 14.30 6.93
CA GLY A 129 4.07 15.56 7.28
C GLY A 129 3.77 15.94 8.73
N GLN A 130 3.47 17.20 8.98
CA GLN A 130 3.30 17.74 10.34
C GLN A 130 1.88 17.57 10.91
N LEU A 131 1.34 16.37 10.88
CA LEU A 131 0.00 16.05 11.43
C LEU A 131 0.04 15.46 12.84
N GLY A 132 1.23 15.06 13.31
CA GLY A 132 1.43 14.52 14.65
C GLY A 132 1.03 13.07 14.82
N ALA A 133 1.10 12.59 16.05
CA ALA A 133 1.13 11.15 16.38
C ALA A 133 -0.11 10.37 15.94
N THR A 134 -1.32 10.94 16.05
CA THR A 134 -2.57 10.23 15.76
C THR A 134 -2.95 10.21 14.28
N HIS A 135 -2.25 10.98 13.43
CA HIS A 135 -2.54 11.10 12.00
C HIS A 135 -1.38 10.64 11.11
N SER A 136 -0.39 9.94 11.66
CA SER A 136 0.85 9.62 10.95
C SER A 136 1.35 8.23 11.29
N GLN A 137 0.45 7.27 11.37
CA GLN A 137 0.75 5.90 11.77
C GLN A 137 0.67 4.95 10.58
N ALA A 138 1.55 3.96 10.54
CA ALA A 138 1.56 2.90 9.56
C ALA A 138 0.97 1.62 10.18
N PHE A 139 -0.13 1.12 9.62
CA PHE A 139 -0.87 -0.02 10.16
C PHE A 139 -0.93 -1.21 9.21
N GLU A 140 -0.10 -1.25 8.20
CA GLU A 140 -0.06 -2.34 7.21
C GLU A 140 0.06 -3.71 7.89
N ASN A 141 0.91 -3.81 8.90
CA ASN A 141 1.14 -5.03 9.68
C ASN A 141 -0.08 -5.46 10.50
N TRP A 142 -0.90 -4.54 11.02
CA TRP A 142 -2.08 -4.87 11.79
C TRP A 142 -3.12 -5.58 10.93
N PHE A 143 -3.33 -5.08 9.72
CA PHE A 143 -4.27 -5.68 8.78
C PHE A 143 -3.67 -6.91 8.08
N ALA A 144 -2.39 -6.88 7.75
CA ALA A 144 -1.69 -8.03 7.16
C ALA A 144 -1.64 -9.25 8.10
N ASN A 145 -1.63 -9.02 9.42
CA ASN A 145 -1.70 -10.09 10.41
C ASN A 145 -3.09 -10.77 10.49
N THR A 146 -4.13 -10.15 9.90
CA THR A 146 -5.50 -10.66 10.00
C THR A 146 -5.82 -11.61 8.84
N PRO A 147 -6.04 -12.92 9.10
CA PRO A 147 -6.48 -13.85 8.05
C PRO A 147 -7.84 -13.42 7.45
N GLY A 148 -7.96 -13.49 6.13
CA GLY A 148 -9.14 -13.09 5.38
C GLY A 148 -9.05 -11.70 4.75
N LEU A 149 -8.04 -10.90 5.09
CA LEU A 149 -7.75 -9.61 4.43
C LEU A 149 -6.63 -9.75 3.40
N LYS A 150 -6.73 -8.94 2.34
CA LYS A 150 -5.62 -8.62 1.45
C LYS A 150 -5.16 -7.19 1.74
N VAL A 151 -3.86 -6.92 1.67
CA VAL A 151 -3.30 -5.59 1.98
C VAL A 151 -2.36 -5.16 0.86
N ILE A 152 -2.70 -4.04 0.23
CA ILE A 152 -2.02 -3.47 -0.94
C ILE A 152 -1.47 -2.09 -0.56
N VAL A 153 -0.22 -1.81 -0.93
CA VAL A 153 0.46 -0.55 -0.63
C VAL A 153 1.25 -0.09 -1.87
N PRO A 154 0.59 0.52 -2.86
CA PRO A 154 1.24 0.94 -4.10
C PRO A 154 2.22 2.09 -3.87
N SER A 155 3.23 2.21 -4.72
CA SER A 155 4.28 3.22 -4.64
C SER A 155 4.26 4.27 -5.78
N ASN A 156 3.42 4.08 -6.79
CA ASN A 156 3.38 4.92 -8.00
C ASN A 156 2.01 4.87 -8.68
N PRO A 157 1.69 5.79 -9.62
CA PRO A 157 0.40 5.84 -10.32
C PRO A 157 0.04 4.58 -11.11
N TYR A 158 1.01 3.93 -11.75
CA TYR A 158 0.79 2.70 -12.51
C TYR A 158 0.28 1.56 -11.62
N ASP A 159 1.00 1.33 -10.53
CA ASP A 159 0.64 0.30 -9.55
C ASP A 159 -0.68 0.64 -8.86
N ALA A 160 -0.89 1.91 -8.50
CA ALA A 160 -2.12 2.37 -7.85
C ALA A 160 -3.36 2.07 -8.70
N LYS A 161 -3.37 2.46 -9.98
CA LYS A 161 -4.51 2.22 -10.87
C LYS A 161 -4.73 0.72 -11.10
N GLY A 162 -3.69 -0.01 -11.49
CA GLY A 162 -3.83 -1.42 -11.85
C GLY A 162 -4.22 -2.31 -10.68
N LEU A 163 -3.64 -2.07 -9.49
CA LEU A 163 -3.95 -2.83 -8.28
C LEU A 163 -5.31 -2.46 -7.67
N LEU A 164 -5.72 -1.17 -7.73
CA LEU A 164 -7.04 -0.77 -7.22
C LEU A 164 -8.16 -1.40 -8.06
N LYS A 165 -8.02 -1.46 -9.38
CA LYS A 165 -8.97 -2.17 -10.23
C LYS A 165 -9.05 -3.65 -9.88
N SER A 166 -7.91 -4.30 -9.65
CA SER A 166 -7.89 -5.70 -9.19
C SER A 166 -8.53 -5.86 -7.81
N ALA A 167 -8.32 -4.92 -6.88
CA ALA A 167 -8.94 -4.92 -5.57
C ALA A 167 -10.46 -4.78 -5.63
N ILE A 168 -10.98 -3.89 -6.49
CA ILE A 168 -12.43 -3.69 -6.66
C ILE A 168 -13.09 -4.93 -7.27
N ARG A 169 -12.40 -5.67 -8.13
CA ARG A 169 -12.88 -6.92 -8.75
C ARG A 169 -12.77 -8.14 -7.85
N ASP A 170 -12.06 -8.04 -6.74
CA ASP A 170 -11.84 -9.16 -5.81
C ASP A 170 -13.14 -9.46 -5.01
N ASP A 171 -13.37 -10.72 -4.70
CA ASP A 171 -14.51 -11.17 -3.91
C ASP A 171 -14.26 -11.19 -2.39
N ASP A 172 -13.01 -10.97 -1.98
CA ASP A 172 -12.57 -10.90 -0.59
C ASP A 172 -12.23 -9.43 -0.21
N PRO A 173 -12.27 -9.08 1.07
CA PRO A 173 -12.01 -7.71 1.50
C PRO A 173 -10.55 -7.32 1.29
N VAL A 174 -10.35 -6.14 0.71
CA VAL A 174 -9.04 -5.58 0.41
C VAL A 174 -8.83 -4.27 1.17
N ILE A 175 -7.69 -4.17 1.84
CA ILE A 175 -7.16 -2.95 2.43
C ILE A 175 -6.21 -2.33 1.43
N PHE A 176 -6.49 -1.12 0.98
CA PHE A 176 -5.71 -0.41 -0.03
C PHE A 176 -5.14 0.87 0.56
N MET A 177 -3.86 0.84 0.92
CA MET A 177 -3.21 1.90 1.67
C MET A 177 -2.42 2.83 0.75
N GLU A 178 -2.75 4.10 0.80
CA GLU A 178 -2.17 5.16 -0.01
C GLU A 178 -1.25 6.05 0.84
N SER A 179 -0.76 7.15 0.30
CA SER A 179 -0.06 8.18 1.09
C SER A 179 -0.43 9.57 0.63
N GLU A 180 -0.71 10.46 1.58
CA GLU A 180 -1.00 11.86 1.31
C GLU A 180 0.13 12.54 0.51
N GLN A 181 1.36 12.22 0.85
CA GLN A 181 2.54 12.80 0.21
C GLN A 181 2.73 12.32 -1.24
N MET A 182 2.06 11.23 -1.64
CA MET A 182 2.14 10.72 -3.02
C MET A 182 1.02 11.23 -3.93
N TYR A 183 -0.08 11.79 -3.42
CA TYR A 183 -1.21 12.15 -4.27
C TYR A 183 -0.88 13.11 -5.41
N GLY A 184 0.16 13.93 -5.26
CA GLY A 184 0.68 14.81 -6.31
C GLY A 184 1.77 14.20 -7.19
N ASP A 185 2.29 13.02 -6.86
CA ASP A 185 3.35 12.37 -7.62
C ASP A 185 2.86 12.01 -9.02
N LYS A 186 3.69 12.26 -9.99
CA LYS A 186 3.41 11.95 -11.40
C LYS A 186 4.10 10.66 -11.80
N GLY A 187 3.44 9.89 -12.64
CA GLY A 187 4.00 8.68 -13.24
C GLY A 187 3.33 8.35 -14.56
N GLU A 188 4.00 7.55 -15.36
CA GLU A 188 3.50 7.08 -16.64
C GLU A 188 2.57 5.89 -16.44
N ILE A 189 1.43 5.91 -17.12
CA ILE A 189 0.49 4.80 -17.22
C ILE A 189 0.14 4.53 -18.68
N PRO A 190 -0.19 3.29 -19.08
CA PRO A 190 -0.67 3.02 -20.43
C PRO A 190 -2.03 3.66 -20.69
N GLU A 191 -2.28 4.06 -21.92
CA GLU A 191 -3.62 4.36 -22.38
C GLU A 191 -4.43 3.06 -22.50
N GLY A 192 -5.64 3.07 -21.97
CA GLY A 192 -6.52 1.91 -22.00
C GLY A 192 -6.61 1.14 -20.67
N GLU A 193 -7.33 0.04 -20.73
CA GLU A 193 -7.61 -0.78 -19.55
C GLU A 193 -6.45 -1.72 -19.23
N TYR A 194 -6.08 -1.76 -17.96
CA TYR A 194 -5.16 -2.76 -17.42
C TYR A 194 -5.44 -3.03 -15.95
N THR A 195 -5.03 -4.18 -15.49
CA THR A 195 -5.02 -4.61 -14.09
C THR A 195 -3.66 -5.19 -13.74
N LEU A 196 -3.33 -5.22 -12.47
CA LEU A 196 -2.13 -5.87 -11.95
C LEU A 196 -2.52 -6.99 -10.98
N PRO A 197 -1.83 -8.12 -11.00
CA PRO A 197 -2.12 -9.21 -10.09
C PRO A 197 -1.76 -8.83 -8.65
N ILE A 198 -2.68 -9.11 -7.72
CA ILE A 198 -2.45 -8.96 -6.28
C ILE A 198 -1.49 -10.07 -5.83
N GLY A 199 -0.50 -9.74 -5.00
CA GLY A 199 0.47 -10.70 -4.49
C GLY A 199 1.67 -10.94 -5.41
N VAL A 200 1.94 -10.05 -6.35
CA VAL A 200 3.11 -10.10 -7.24
C VAL A 200 3.94 -8.84 -7.07
N ALA A 201 5.16 -9.00 -6.59
CA ALA A 201 6.15 -7.93 -6.44
C ALA A 201 6.71 -7.47 -7.78
N ASP A 202 7.37 -6.32 -7.79
CA ASP A 202 8.01 -5.76 -8.98
C ASP A 202 9.49 -5.46 -8.71
N ILE A 203 10.36 -5.95 -9.59
CA ILE A 203 11.78 -5.61 -9.56
C ILE A 203 11.96 -4.27 -10.25
N LYS A 204 12.05 -3.21 -9.46
CA LYS A 204 12.18 -1.83 -9.96
C LYS A 204 13.59 -1.51 -10.46
N ARG A 205 14.58 -2.24 -9.96
CA ARG A 205 15.98 -2.11 -10.37
C ARG A 205 16.66 -3.46 -10.23
N GLU A 206 17.33 -3.90 -11.26
CA GLU A 206 18.20 -5.08 -11.20
C GLU A 206 19.52 -4.73 -10.50
N GLY A 207 20.05 -5.69 -9.72
CA GLY A 207 21.31 -5.55 -9.01
C GLY A 207 21.95 -6.90 -8.66
N SER A 208 23.19 -6.87 -8.19
CA SER A 208 23.98 -8.09 -7.94
C SER A 208 24.60 -8.20 -6.54
N ASP A 209 24.71 -7.10 -5.78
CA ASP A 209 25.51 -7.09 -4.55
C ASP A 209 24.64 -7.14 -3.29
N VAL A 210 23.45 -6.54 -3.33
CA VAL A 210 22.49 -6.50 -2.22
C VAL A 210 21.06 -6.37 -2.74
N THR A 211 20.12 -7.04 -2.09
CA THR A 211 18.68 -6.85 -2.29
C THR A 211 18.15 -5.83 -1.30
N ILE A 212 17.43 -4.82 -1.79
CA ILE A 212 16.68 -3.88 -0.98
C ILE A 212 15.19 -4.14 -1.24
N VAL A 213 14.45 -4.49 -0.21
CA VAL A 213 12.99 -4.70 -0.27
C VAL A 213 12.29 -3.53 0.36
N SER A 214 11.26 -3.00 -0.29
CA SER A 214 10.43 -1.92 0.24
C SER A 214 9.03 -1.93 -0.36
N PHE A 215 8.17 -1.02 0.08
CA PHE A 215 6.82 -0.80 -0.47
C PHE A 215 6.31 0.60 -0.08
N GLY A 216 5.25 1.08 -0.78
CA GLY A 216 4.67 2.38 -0.52
C GLY A 216 5.63 3.54 -0.78
N LYS A 217 5.36 4.70 -0.15
CA LYS A 217 6.11 5.94 -0.45
C LYS A 217 7.60 5.87 -0.09
N ILE A 218 7.96 5.10 0.93
CA ILE A 218 9.34 5.07 1.48
C ILE A 218 10.34 4.43 0.50
N ILE A 219 9.89 3.67 -0.48
CA ILE A 219 10.75 3.10 -1.53
C ILE A 219 11.57 4.17 -2.26
N LYS A 220 11.12 5.43 -2.26
CA LYS A 220 11.87 6.56 -2.84
C LYS A 220 13.25 6.73 -2.17
N GLU A 221 13.35 6.42 -0.88
CA GLU A 221 14.63 6.46 -0.17
C GLU A 221 15.55 5.30 -0.59
N ALA A 222 14.98 4.14 -0.95
CA ALA A 222 15.77 3.05 -1.53
C ALA A 222 16.37 3.44 -2.90
N TYR A 223 15.61 4.15 -3.76
CA TYR A 223 16.16 4.64 -5.03
C TYR A 223 17.30 5.63 -4.83
N LYS A 224 17.13 6.61 -3.94
CA LYS A 224 18.17 7.59 -3.62
C LYS A 224 19.43 6.92 -3.06
N ALA A 225 19.27 5.94 -2.16
CA ALA A 225 20.39 5.18 -1.60
C ALA A 225 21.12 4.38 -2.67
N ALA A 226 20.38 3.68 -3.54
CA ALA A 226 20.97 2.90 -4.62
C ALA A 226 21.69 3.77 -5.65
N ASP A 227 21.26 5.01 -5.89
CA ASP A 227 21.95 5.96 -6.76
C ASP A 227 23.30 6.39 -6.15
N LYS A 228 23.33 6.70 -4.86
CA LYS A 228 24.58 7.00 -4.12
C LYS A 228 25.55 5.81 -4.11
N LEU A 229 25.04 4.62 -3.81
CA LEU A 229 25.85 3.40 -3.75
C LEU A 229 26.42 3.00 -5.13
N LYS A 230 25.71 3.30 -6.21
CA LYS A 230 26.20 3.10 -7.58
C LYS A 230 27.47 3.91 -7.87
N GLU A 231 27.61 5.11 -7.29
CA GLU A 231 28.83 5.92 -7.41
C GLU A 231 30.03 5.24 -6.74
N GLU A 232 29.75 4.36 -5.77
CA GLU A 232 30.76 3.54 -5.07
C GLU A 232 30.88 2.12 -5.69
N ASN A 233 30.33 1.89 -6.90
CA ASN A 233 30.30 0.60 -7.61
C ASN A 233 29.55 -0.53 -6.87
N ILE A 234 28.56 -0.19 -6.05
CA ILE A 234 27.70 -1.15 -5.37
C ILE A 234 26.39 -1.24 -6.13
N SER A 235 26.03 -2.45 -6.58
CA SER A 235 24.85 -2.74 -7.41
C SER A 235 23.70 -3.26 -6.55
N CYS A 236 22.69 -2.40 -6.29
CA CYS A 236 21.52 -2.73 -5.49
C CYS A 236 20.36 -3.21 -6.37
N GLU A 237 19.79 -4.37 -6.06
CA GLU A 237 18.49 -4.79 -6.56
C GLU A 237 17.41 -4.20 -5.69
N ILE A 238 16.37 -3.58 -6.30
CA ILE A 238 15.25 -2.99 -5.56
C ILE A 238 13.96 -3.72 -5.92
N ILE A 239 13.31 -4.28 -4.90
CA ILE A 239 12.01 -4.94 -5.02
C ILE A 239 10.95 -4.08 -4.34
N ASP A 240 9.91 -3.72 -5.10
CA ASP A 240 8.67 -3.17 -4.59
C ASP A 240 7.68 -4.31 -4.35
N LEU A 241 7.30 -4.53 -3.11
CA LEU A 241 6.36 -5.59 -2.76
C LEU A 241 4.96 -5.35 -3.32
N ARG A 242 4.53 -4.10 -3.50
CA ARG A 242 3.17 -3.72 -3.92
C ARG A 242 2.07 -4.21 -2.99
N THR A 243 2.21 -5.44 -2.52
CA THR A 243 1.29 -6.11 -1.60
C THR A 243 2.05 -6.74 -0.45
N VAL A 244 1.56 -6.53 0.76
CA VAL A 244 2.13 -7.15 1.97
C VAL A 244 1.30 -8.35 2.44
N ARG A 245 0.06 -8.49 1.93
CA ARG A 245 -0.79 -9.68 2.08
C ARG A 245 -1.67 -9.88 0.85
N PRO A 246 -1.53 -11.00 0.08
CA PRO A 246 -0.46 -11.98 0.17
C PRO A 246 0.91 -11.39 -0.14
N LEU A 247 1.94 -11.91 0.51
CA LEU A 247 3.32 -11.48 0.31
C LEU A 247 3.98 -12.33 -0.77
N ASP A 248 4.59 -11.71 -1.77
CA ASP A 248 5.44 -12.38 -2.77
C ASP A 248 6.84 -12.66 -2.20
N ILE A 249 6.90 -13.62 -1.30
CA ILE A 249 8.16 -14.02 -0.68
C ILE A 249 9.10 -14.72 -1.68
N ASP A 250 8.55 -15.38 -2.70
CA ASP A 250 9.33 -16.11 -3.69
C ASP A 250 10.23 -15.17 -4.51
N SER A 251 9.72 -14.00 -4.88
CA SER A 251 10.51 -12.96 -5.55
C SER A 251 11.65 -12.47 -4.67
N VAL A 252 11.42 -12.26 -3.37
CA VAL A 252 12.46 -11.88 -2.41
C VAL A 252 13.51 -12.98 -2.27
N ILE A 253 13.08 -14.23 -2.09
CA ILE A 253 13.97 -15.40 -1.99
C ILE A 253 14.84 -15.54 -3.23
N LYS A 254 14.25 -15.40 -4.43
CA LYS A 254 14.99 -15.46 -5.70
C LYS A 254 16.06 -14.39 -5.80
N SER A 255 15.74 -13.17 -5.39
CA SER A 255 16.68 -12.05 -5.39
C SER A 255 17.80 -12.28 -4.37
N VAL A 256 17.48 -12.66 -3.14
CA VAL A 256 18.48 -12.90 -2.09
C VAL A 256 19.41 -14.07 -2.44
N LYS A 257 18.93 -15.10 -3.13
CA LYS A 257 19.81 -16.16 -3.67
C LYS A 257 20.85 -15.66 -4.66
N LYS A 258 20.55 -14.56 -5.36
CA LYS A 258 21.50 -13.91 -6.29
C LYS A 258 22.49 -12.99 -5.58
N THR A 259 22.02 -12.23 -4.59
CA THR A 259 22.78 -11.15 -3.96
C THR A 259 23.42 -11.54 -2.62
N ASN A 260 22.94 -12.61 -1.97
CA ASN A 260 23.35 -13.13 -0.67
C ASN A 260 23.18 -12.14 0.51
N ARG A 261 22.56 -10.98 0.28
CA ARG A 261 22.40 -9.91 1.28
C ARG A 261 21.05 -9.25 1.16
N LEU A 262 20.45 -8.92 2.30
CA LEU A 262 19.12 -8.32 2.34
C LEU A 262 19.08 -7.13 3.30
N VAL A 263 18.57 -6.02 2.78
CA VAL A 263 18.14 -4.84 3.55
C VAL A 263 16.65 -4.65 3.31
N ILE A 264 15.85 -4.39 4.37
CA ILE A 264 14.42 -4.14 4.27
C ILE A 264 14.13 -2.74 4.78
N LEU A 265 13.58 -1.89 3.92
CA LEU A 265 13.19 -0.53 4.24
C LEU A 265 11.67 -0.45 4.39
N GLU A 266 11.19 -0.05 5.55
CA GLU A 266 9.76 0.05 5.85
C GLU A 266 9.48 1.27 6.74
N GLU A 267 8.51 2.10 6.35
CA GLU A 267 8.01 3.17 7.19
C GLU A 267 7.03 2.62 8.23
N ALA A 268 7.57 2.05 9.28
CA ALA A 268 6.82 1.51 10.42
C ALA A 268 7.73 1.48 11.65
N TRP A 269 7.14 1.32 12.83
CA TRP A 269 7.92 1.04 14.04
C TRP A 269 8.65 -0.30 13.91
N PRO A 270 9.83 -0.45 14.54
CA PRO A 270 10.69 -1.63 14.32
C PRO A 270 10.13 -2.93 14.91
N PHE A 271 9.14 -2.84 15.81
CA PHE A 271 8.58 -4.01 16.49
C PHE A 271 7.38 -4.58 15.73
N GLY A 272 7.39 -5.89 15.42
CA GLY A 272 6.25 -6.63 14.90
C GLY A 272 5.73 -6.15 13.54
N ASN A 273 6.60 -5.64 12.68
CA ASN A 273 6.28 -5.11 11.35
C ASN A 273 6.49 -6.14 10.22
N ILE A 274 6.18 -5.76 8.97
CA ILE A 274 6.30 -6.62 7.78
C ILE A 274 7.76 -7.06 7.56
N SER A 275 8.72 -6.17 7.78
CA SER A 275 10.15 -6.49 7.62
C SER A 275 10.61 -7.59 8.58
N THR A 276 9.99 -7.71 9.75
CA THR A 276 10.29 -8.80 10.71
C THR A 276 9.85 -10.16 10.17
N ASP A 277 8.66 -10.25 9.57
CA ASP A 277 8.15 -11.49 8.97
C ASP A 277 9.00 -11.90 7.74
N ILE A 278 9.36 -10.95 6.89
CA ILE A 278 10.24 -11.18 5.74
C ILE A 278 11.62 -11.68 6.22
N SER A 279 12.22 -11.00 7.19
CA SER A 279 13.51 -11.39 7.75
C SER A 279 13.48 -12.83 8.28
N HIS A 280 12.43 -13.19 9.03
CA HIS A 280 12.27 -14.54 9.54
C HIS A 280 12.15 -15.59 8.44
N LYS A 281 11.32 -15.33 7.41
CA LYS A 281 11.13 -16.26 6.27
C LYS A 281 12.40 -16.45 5.47
N VAL A 282 13.09 -15.34 5.14
CA VAL A 282 14.36 -15.39 4.40
C VAL A 282 15.41 -16.14 5.20
N GLN A 283 15.52 -15.89 6.50
CA GLN A 283 16.49 -16.57 7.35
C GLN A 283 16.21 -18.09 7.45
N ASN A 284 14.97 -18.50 7.53
CA ASN A 284 14.60 -19.92 7.57
C ASN A 284 14.89 -20.64 6.25
N GLU A 285 14.66 -20.00 5.11
CA GLU A 285 14.80 -20.63 3.81
C GLU A 285 16.19 -20.50 3.20
N LEU A 286 16.93 -19.44 3.56
CA LEU A 286 18.19 -19.06 2.93
C LEU A 286 19.35 -18.91 3.92
N PHE A 287 19.29 -19.53 5.09
CA PHE A 287 20.35 -19.41 6.08
C PHE A 287 21.74 -19.67 5.51
N ASP A 288 21.89 -20.71 4.67
CA ASP A 288 23.16 -21.08 4.05
C ASP A 288 23.56 -20.18 2.86
N TYR A 289 22.71 -19.27 2.44
CA TYR A 289 22.96 -18.33 1.35
C TYR A 289 23.34 -16.93 1.86
N LEU A 290 22.97 -16.60 3.10
CA LEU A 290 23.19 -15.26 3.64
C LEU A 290 24.64 -15.05 4.05
N ASP A 291 25.31 -14.05 3.46
CA ASP A 291 26.64 -13.62 3.84
C ASP A 291 26.66 -12.68 5.07
N ALA A 292 25.49 -12.12 5.42
CA ALA A 292 25.33 -11.21 6.55
C ALA A 292 23.92 -11.37 7.17
N PRO A 293 23.72 -10.97 8.44
CA PRO A 293 22.40 -10.83 9.01
C PRO A 293 21.53 -9.88 8.18
N VAL A 294 20.22 -10.16 8.11
CA VAL A 294 19.25 -9.27 7.46
C VAL A 294 19.16 -7.97 8.25
N GLU A 295 19.35 -6.84 7.59
CA GLU A 295 19.21 -5.51 8.20
C GLU A 295 17.83 -4.91 7.90
N LYS A 296 17.25 -4.26 8.92
CA LYS A 296 15.98 -3.53 8.82
C LYS A 296 16.21 -2.06 9.04
N VAL A 297 15.62 -1.23 8.18
CA VAL A 297 15.64 0.23 8.28
C VAL A 297 14.18 0.68 8.49
N ASN A 298 13.90 1.19 9.69
CA ASN A 298 12.56 1.53 10.15
C ASN A 298 12.54 2.93 10.79
N ASN A 299 11.34 3.43 11.12
CA ASN A 299 11.18 4.63 11.94
C ASN A 299 11.80 4.42 13.34
N ALA A 300 12.09 5.53 14.01
CA ALA A 300 12.40 5.47 15.44
C ALA A 300 11.22 4.89 16.24
N ASP A 301 11.52 4.12 17.29
CA ASP A 301 10.49 3.43 18.12
C ASP A 301 9.84 4.38 19.13
N THR A 302 9.21 5.42 18.59
CA THR A 302 8.47 6.44 19.35
C THR A 302 7.23 6.88 18.55
N PRO A 303 6.20 7.46 19.18
CA PRO A 303 5.12 8.11 18.46
C PRO A 303 5.65 9.21 17.50
N THR A 304 4.98 9.36 16.37
CA THR A 304 5.38 10.34 15.33
C THR A 304 5.43 11.77 15.89
N PRO A 305 6.57 12.46 15.81
CA PRO A 305 6.67 13.83 16.31
C PRO A 305 5.97 14.82 15.38
N TYR A 306 5.57 15.98 15.96
CA TYR A 306 4.97 17.06 15.20
C TYR A 306 6.03 18.01 14.58
N SER A 307 7.15 18.22 15.29
CA SER A 307 8.22 19.10 14.84
C SER A 307 8.86 18.59 13.54
N PRO A 308 9.05 19.43 12.50
CA PRO A 308 9.66 18.98 11.24
C PRO A 308 11.08 18.44 11.42
N VAL A 309 11.88 19.06 12.30
CA VAL A 309 13.25 18.61 12.58
C VAL A 309 13.24 17.23 13.22
N LEU A 310 12.35 16.99 14.18
CA LEU A 310 12.22 15.69 14.81
C LEU A 310 11.61 14.64 13.86
N LEU A 311 10.76 15.07 12.93
CA LEU A 311 10.17 14.18 11.94
C LEU A 311 11.22 13.68 10.94
N GLU A 312 12.16 14.54 10.53
CA GLU A 312 13.31 14.12 9.70
C GLU A 312 14.19 13.10 10.40
N GLU A 313 14.45 13.26 11.69
CA GLU A 313 15.21 12.30 12.50
C GLU A 313 14.43 11.01 12.79
N TRP A 314 13.10 11.09 12.79
CA TRP A 314 12.22 9.96 13.09
C TRP A 314 12.00 9.04 11.88
N LEU A 315 11.93 9.61 10.69
CA LEU A 315 11.71 8.86 9.45
C LEU A 315 13.02 8.21 8.96
N PRO A 316 12.97 6.97 8.45
CA PRO A 316 14.09 6.38 7.77
C PRO A 316 14.39 7.15 6.48
N ASN A 317 15.63 7.31 6.15
CA ASN A 317 16.09 8.07 4.99
C ASN A 317 17.15 7.31 4.18
N SER A 318 17.57 7.89 3.05
CA SER A 318 18.52 7.24 2.15
C SER A 318 19.91 6.99 2.79
N GLU A 319 20.34 7.83 3.75
CA GLU A 319 21.62 7.62 4.46
C GLU A 319 21.55 6.40 5.37
N ASP A 320 20.41 6.16 6.01
CA ASP A 320 20.20 4.98 6.84
C ASP A 320 20.22 3.70 6.02
N VAL A 321 19.63 3.75 4.81
CA VAL A 321 19.70 2.63 3.85
C VAL A 321 21.13 2.41 3.39
N VAL A 322 21.90 3.47 3.06
CA VAL A 322 23.33 3.37 2.69
C VAL A 322 24.14 2.73 3.82
N LYS A 323 23.94 3.17 5.07
CA LYS A 323 24.60 2.56 6.24
C LYS A 323 24.26 1.07 6.39
N ALA A 324 22.99 0.71 6.23
CA ALA A 324 22.54 -0.67 6.32
C ALA A 324 23.14 -1.54 5.20
N VAL A 325 23.20 -1.03 3.97
CA VAL A 325 23.83 -1.72 2.84
C VAL A 325 25.34 -1.91 3.09
N LYS A 326 26.06 -0.86 3.51
CA LYS A 326 27.48 -0.97 3.83
C LYS A 326 27.72 -1.97 4.97
N LYS A 327 26.85 -1.98 5.97
CA LYS A 327 26.95 -2.93 7.09
C LYS A 327 26.85 -4.40 6.62
N VAL A 328 25.91 -4.74 5.74
CA VAL A 328 25.80 -6.11 5.21
C VAL A 328 26.88 -6.47 4.20
N LEU A 329 27.59 -5.48 3.68
CA LEU A 329 28.77 -5.64 2.81
C LEU A 329 30.08 -5.64 3.58
N TYR A 330 30.05 -5.39 4.90
CA TYR A 330 31.21 -5.24 5.77
C TYR A 330 32.18 -4.11 5.35
N LEU A 331 31.61 -2.99 4.86
CA LEU A 331 32.32 -1.77 4.43
C LEU A 331 32.25 -0.64 5.46
#